data_b8d3f86e8f1b2101343ea39796899dec
#
_entry.id   b8d3f86e8f1b2101343ea39796899dec
#
_cell.length_a   1.000
_cell.length_b   1.000
_cell.length_c   1.000
_cell.angle_alpha   90.00
_cell.angle_beta   90.00
_cell.angle_gamma   90.00
#
_symmetry.space_group_name_H-M   'P 1'
#
loop_
_entity.id
_entity.type
_entity.pdbx_description
1 polymer ?
#
loop_
_entity_poly.entity_id
_entity_poly.type
_entity_poly.pdbx_seq_one_letter_code
_entity_poly.pdbx_strand_id
1 'polypeptide(L)'
;MKKLLSFATLWVALSLHAQQQPVDYINPLIGTSNFGATHPGAIAPRGMLSISPFNVAFDTTGVKAPLEKDSRWLSNPYVNENKFFTGLTHVNLSGVGCPELGVIIAMPTTGKLEVNHLKYGSTYQKEISKAGYYSNFLTKYHIKTEATATTRAGITRYHFPKGEANLLINLGLGLTNEKGAMLKFVSPTEVEGMRMVGTFCYNSPELAYPVYFVAKVNKVAPSYGVWHTPEKHQGVEAQWMWYNGNTRLKEQFAREVVGDSIGAYFRYKFDKDEVVELKVGISYVSIANARENLEKEIGNRTFDEVYATTRQTWNDALRATVEGGTDDQKTIFYTALYHALIHPNLLNDVNGDYPESKTNKIGKNHQRYTVFSLWDTYRNYHQLLTLLYPEQQLQMVRTMLDIYKESGWLPKWELNS
;
A
#
# COMPACT_ATOMS: atom_id res chain seq x y z
N MET A 1 50.37 -21.51 -58.25
CA MET A 1 50.43 -20.64 -57.05
C MET A 1 49.10 -19.93 -56.95
N LYS A 2 48.19 -20.43 -56.10
CA LYS A 2 46.90 -19.84 -55.79
C LYS A 2 47.03 -19.05 -54.47
N LYS A 3 46.83 -17.75 -54.53
CA LYS A 3 46.79 -16.88 -53.33
C LYS A 3 45.37 -16.95 -52.72
N LEU A 4 45.23 -17.49 -51.52
CA LEU A 4 44.05 -17.34 -50.67
C LEU A 4 44.04 -15.93 -50.08
N LEU A 5 43.02 -15.13 -50.36
CA LEU A 5 42.70 -13.93 -49.59
C LEU A 5 41.77 -14.34 -48.44
N SER A 6 42.25 -14.25 -47.20
CA SER A 6 41.43 -14.36 -46.00
C SER A 6 40.72 -13.02 -45.71
N PHE A 7 39.41 -12.99 -45.82
CA PHE A 7 38.58 -11.88 -45.31
C PHE A 7 38.36 -12.08 -43.82
N ALA A 8 38.98 -11.24 -43.02
CA ALA A 8 38.69 -11.14 -41.60
C ALA A 8 37.49 -10.19 -41.42
N THR A 9 36.31 -10.77 -41.12
CA THR A 9 35.12 -10.00 -40.75
C THR A 9 35.24 -9.57 -39.29
N LEU A 10 35.47 -8.28 -39.09
CA LEU A 10 35.51 -7.64 -37.79
C LEU A 10 34.05 -7.47 -37.28
N TRP A 11 33.61 -8.32 -36.35
CA TRP A 11 32.36 -8.13 -35.62
C TRP A 11 32.54 -7.02 -34.58
N VAL A 12 32.08 -5.81 -34.89
CA VAL A 12 31.94 -4.75 -33.89
C VAL A 12 30.66 -5.09 -33.10
N ALA A 13 30.83 -5.62 -31.94
CA ALA A 13 29.72 -5.75 -30.96
C ALA A 13 29.37 -4.31 -30.50
N LEU A 14 28.39 -3.69 -31.12
CA LEU A 14 27.73 -2.50 -30.60
C LEU A 14 27.02 -2.94 -29.31
N SER A 15 27.65 -2.68 -28.17
CA SER A 15 26.99 -2.69 -26.89
C SER A 15 25.92 -1.59 -26.90
N LEU A 16 24.69 -1.94 -27.29
CA LEU A 16 23.52 -1.10 -27.07
C LEU A 16 23.37 -0.97 -25.55
N HIS A 17 24.02 0.02 -24.97
CA HIS A 17 23.62 0.48 -23.64
C HIS A 17 22.20 1.01 -23.81
N ALA A 18 21.22 0.28 -23.32
CA ALA A 18 19.86 0.78 -23.24
C ALA A 18 19.92 2.13 -22.53
N GLN A 19 19.52 3.19 -23.22
CA GLN A 19 19.52 4.53 -22.66
C GLN A 19 18.66 4.50 -21.40
N GLN A 20 19.23 4.89 -20.26
CA GLN A 20 18.55 4.92 -18.98
C GLN A 20 17.34 5.86 -19.07
N GLN A 21 16.18 5.34 -18.75
CA GLN A 21 14.91 6.08 -18.82
C GLN A 21 14.74 6.94 -17.55
N PRO A 22 13.94 8.02 -17.58
CA PRO A 22 13.63 8.82 -16.40
C PRO A 22 13.21 8.03 -15.18
N VAL A 23 12.41 6.99 -15.36
CA VAL A 23 11.91 6.10 -14.29
C VAL A 23 13.03 5.31 -13.59
N ASP A 24 14.18 5.10 -14.24
CA ASP A 24 15.30 4.37 -13.66
C ASP A 24 16.11 5.18 -12.65
N TYR A 25 15.96 6.52 -12.66
CA TYR A 25 16.58 7.42 -11.68
C TYR A 25 15.76 7.56 -10.38
N ILE A 26 14.51 7.06 -10.33
CA ILE A 26 13.68 7.20 -9.15
C ILE A 26 14.19 6.31 -8.02
N ASN A 27 14.44 6.93 -6.86
CA ASN A 27 14.77 6.25 -5.62
C ASN A 27 13.73 6.57 -4.53
N PRO A 28 12.67 5.74 -4.37
CA PRO A 28 11.62 6.00 -3.38
C PRO A 28 12.08 5.93 -1.92
N LEU A 29 13.31 5.49 -1.63
CA LEU A 29 13.88 5.52 -0.28
C LEU A 29 14.31 6.94 0.15
N ILE A 30 14.47 7.88 -0.78
CA ILE A 30 14.71 9.29 -0.44
C ILE A 30 13.46 9.83 0.28
N GLY A 31 13.65 10.49 1.43
CA GLY A 31 12.56 11.04 2.24
C GLY A 31 11.93 10.05 3.22
N THR A 32 12.46 8.84 3.38
CA THR A 32 11.93 7.82 4.29
C THR A 32 12.61 7.77 5.67
N SER A 33 13.65 8.58 5.86
CA SER A 33 14.41 8.68 7.12
C SER A 33 13.93 9.84 7.97
N ASN A 34 14.03 9.69 9.28
CA ASN A 34 13.68 10.73 10.26
C ASN A 34 12.25 11.28 10.03
N PHE A 35 12.15 12.57 9.76
CA PHE A 35 10.88 13.28 9.54
C PHE A 35 10.48 13.39 8.07
N GLY A 36 11.09 12.60 7.18
CA GLY A 36 10.81 12.66 5.75
C GLY A 36 9.37 12.28 5.38
N ALA A 37 8.73 11.45 6.20
CA ALA A 37 7.32 11.07 6.13
C ALA A 37 6.86 10.49 4.78
N THR A 38 7.79 10.04 3.91
CA THR A 38 7.45 9.31 2.69
C THR A 38 7.59 7.80 2.90
N HIS A 39 6.91 6.99 2.08
CA HIS A 39 7.06 5.54 2.13
C HIS A 39 7.63 4.98 0.81
N PRO A 40 8.43 3.89 0.87
CA PRO A 40 9.10 3.32 -0.30
C PRO A 40 8.22 2.31 -1.06
N GLY A 41 6.94 2.23 -0.75
CA GLY A 41 6.03 1.21 -1.27
C GLY A 41 5.75 1.33 -2.77
N ALA A 42 5.21 0.25 -3.33
CA ALA A 42 4.75 0.22 -4.70
C ALA A 42 3.45 1.03 -4.84
N ILE A 43 3.43 2.00 -5.74
CA ILE A 43 2.28 2.85 -6.06
C ILE A 43 2.31 3.23 -7.54
N ALA A 44 1.16 3.42 -8.16
CA ALA A 44 1.03 4.04 -9.47
C ALA A 44 0.92 5.58 -9.34
N PRO A 45 1.19 6.36 -10.39
CA PRO A 45 0.93 7.81 -10.35
C PRO A 45 -0.51 8.09 -9.94
N ARG A 46 -0.71 8.96 -8.95
CA ARG A 46 -2.04 9.31 -8.42
C ARG A 46 -2.84 8.11 -7.87
N GLY A 47 -2.18 7.03 -7.50
CA GLY A 47 -2.84 5.80 -7.06
C GLY A 47 -3.64 5.97 -5.76
N MET A 48 -4.84 5.40 -5.71
CA MET A 48 -5.65 5.22 -4.49
C MET A 48 -5.02 4.16 -3.59
N LEU A 49 -4.45 3.12 -4.19
CA LEU A 49 -3.82 2.01 -3.50
C LEU A 49 -2.31 2.14 -3.58
N SER A 50 -1.65 1.90 -2.47
CA SER A 50 -0.20 1.73 -2.39
C SER A 50 0.13 0.56 -1.48
N ILE A 51 1.11 -0.27 -1.88
CA ILE A 51 1.56 -1.40 -1.05
C ILE A 51 2.89 -1.02 -0.41
N SER A 52 2.86 -0.75 0.89
CA SER A 52 4.03 -0.29 1.63
C SER A 52 4.38 -1.21 2.79
N PRO A 53 5.68 -1.39 3.12
CA PRO A 53 6.04 -2.04 4.36
C PRO A 53 5.48 -1.29 5.57
N PHE A 54 5.03 -2.05 6.58
CA PHE A 54 4.61 -1.52 7.87
C PHE A 54 5.65 -1.91 8.92
N ASN A 55 6.45 -0.95 9.35
CA ASN A 55 7.52 -1.18 10.33
C ASN A 55 7.47 -0.24 11.54
N VAL A 56 6.30 0.35 11.79
CA VAL A 56 6.06 1.30 12.88
C VAL A 56 5.25 0.71 14.04
N ALA A 57 4.82 -0.56 13.95
CA ALA A 57 4.32 -1.31 15.10
C ALA A 57 5.50 -1.89 15.88
N PHE A 58 5.81 -1.29 17.03
CA PHE A 58 7.00 -1.61 17.79
C PHE A 58 6.91 -2.93 18.53
N ASP A 59 8.02 -3.68 18.49
CA ASP A 59 8.28 -4.72 19.48
C ASP A 59 8.80 -4.04 20.77
N THR A 60 8.07 -4.24 21.86
CA THR A 60 8.50 -3.78 23.20
C THR A 60 9.71 -4.53 23.72
N THR A 61 10.21 -5.57 23.04
CA THR A 61 11.29 -6.45 23.47
C THR A 61 12.70 -5.93 23.12
N GLY A 62 12.86 -4.67 22.74
CA GLY A 62 14.19 -4.05 22.72
C GLY A 62 14.64 -3.37 21.43
N VAL A 63 13.82 -3.31 20.39
CA VAL A 63 14.09 -2.41 19.28
C VAL A 63 13.60 -1.02 19.69
N LYS A 64 14.48 -0.20 20.22
CA LYS A 64 14.19 1.22 20.45
C LYS A 64 13.84 1.84 19.12
N ALA A 65 12.64 2.41 19.02
CA ALA A 65 12.33 3.28 17.90
C ALA A 65 13.37 4.42 17.91
N PRO A 66 14.05 4.71 16.79
CA PRO A 66 15.02 5.80 16.73
C PRO A 66 14.38 7.17 17.02
N LEU A 67 13.07 7.26 17.01
CA LEU A 67 12.27 8.46 17.24
C LEU A 67 11.46 8.39 18.54
N GLU A 68 12.08 7.98 19.64
CA GLU A 68 11.42 7.86 20.95
C GLU A 68 10.61 9.10 21.37
N LYS A 69 10.99 10.28 20.89
CA LYS A 69 10.28 11.55 21.14
C LYS A 69 9.08 11.77 20.23
N ASP A 70 9.11 11.24 19.01
CA ASP A 70 8.16 11.55 17.94
C ASP A 70 7.40 10.32 17.43
N SER A 71 7.58 9.15 18.06
CA SER A 71 6.88 7.92 17.75
C SER A 71 5.34 8.05 17.79
N ARG A 72 4.84 9.07 18.49
CA ARG A 72 3.42 9.43 18.52
C ARG A 72 2.91 10.08 17.24
N TRP A 73 3.81 10.52 16.36
CA TRP A 73 3.52 11.26 15.14
C TRP A 73 3.99 10.54 13.89
N LEU A 74 4.05 9.21 13.94
CA LEU A 74 4.35 8.41 12.75
C LEU A 74 3.22 8.55 11.74
N SER A 75 3.40 9.47 10.80
CA SER A 75 2.40 9.84 9.81
C SER A 75 2.29 8.88 8.63
N ASN A 76 3.25 7.94 8.52
CA ASN A 76 3.28 6.96 7.45
C ASN A 76 3.71 5.57 7.99
N PRO A 77 3.48 4.49 7.22
CA PRO A 77 3.70 3.13 7.70
C PRO A 77 5.17 2.72 7.80
N TYR A 78 6.10 3.54 7.34
CA TYR A 78 7.50 3.16 7.19
C TYR A 78 8.46 4.24 7.70
N VAL A 79 9.48 3.82 8.42
CA VAL A 79 10.66 4.61 8.79
C VAL A 79 11.90 3.78 8.47
N ASN A 80 12.84 4.33 7.70
CA ASN A 80 14.00 3.58 7.18
C ASN A 80 14.88 2.97 8.29
N GLU A 81 14.97 3.62 9.43
CA GLU A 81 15.75 3.17 10.59
C GLU A 81 15.13 1.96 11.30
N ASN A 82 13.82 1.76 11.17
CA ASN A 82 13.12 0.64 11.79
C ASN A 82 13.30 -0.63 10.98
N LYS A 83 13.62 -1.73 11.67
CA LYS A 83 13.83 -3.03 11.02
C LYS A 83 12.86 -4.11 11.52
N PHE A 84 11.77 -3.72 12.17
CA PHE A 84 10.71 -4.63 12.63
C PHE A 84 9.50 -4.54 11.71
N PHE A 85 9.42 -5.48 10.77
CA PHE A 85 8.37 -5.56 9.76
C PHE A 85 7.19 -6.39 10.26
N THR A 86 5.97 -5.86 10.15
CA THR A 86 4.74 -6.54 10.56
C THR A 86 3.77 -6.81 9.41
N GLY A 87 4.15 -6.48 8.18
CA GLY A 87 3.39 -6.79 6.98
C GLY A 87 3.50 -5.71 5.89
N LEU A 88 2.74 -5.90 4.84
CA LEU A 88 2.54 -4.95 3.75
C LEU A 88 1.13 -4.36 3.87
N THR A 89 1.03 -3.05 4.03
CA THR A 89 -0.24 -2.30 4.01
C THR A 89 -0.68 -2.04 2.57
N HIS A 90 -1.98 -1.81 2.36
CA HIS A 90 -2.53 -1.60 1.01
C HIS A 90 -3.13 -0.20 0.77
N VAL A 91 -3.21 0.64 1.79
CA VAL A 91 -3.70 2.02 1.68
C VAL A 91 -2.87 2.94 2.56
N ASN A 92 -2.18 3.90 1.97
CA ASN A 92 -1.24 4.75 2.69
C ASN A 92 -1.22 6.17 2.13
N LEU A 93 -0.88 7.13 3.00
CA LEU A 93 -0.45 8.47 2.58
C LEU A 93 1.09 8.55 2.56
N SER A 94 1.62 9.48 1.80
CA SER A 94 3.05 9.74 1.67
C SER A 94 3.32 11.24 1.73
N GLY A 95 4.23 11.67 2.60
CA GLY A 95 4.59 13.08 2.78
C GLY A 95 3.66 13.87 3.70
N VAL A 96 2.74 13.23 4.41
CA VAL A 96 1.76 13.87 5.29
C VAL A 96 2.32 13.95 6.73
N GLY A 97 2.12 15.08 7.39
CA GLY A 97 2.65 15.33 8.73
C GLY A 97 1.87 14.69 9.89
N CYS A 98 0.69 14.10 9.62
CA CYS A 98 -0.15 13.46 10.63
C CYS A 98 -0.49 12.02 10.26
N PRO A 99 -0.66 11.12 11.24
CA PRO A 99 -1.01 9.73 10.97
C PRO A 99 -2.42 9.60 10.37
N GLU A 100 -2.51 8.78 9.34
CA GLU A 100 -3.75 8.39 8.65
C GLU A 100 -3.52 7.10 7.87
N LEU A 101 -4.55 6.25 7.72
CA LEU A 101 -4.49 5.01 6.95
C LEU A 101 -3.47 3.99 7.49
N GLY A 102 -2.65 3.37 6.63
CA GLY A 102 -1.71 2.31 7.01
C GLY A 102 -2.44 1.00 7.35
N VAL A 103 -3.49 0.65 6.62
CA VAL A 103 -4.43 -0.43 6.95
C VAL A 103 -4.41 -1.56 5.91
N ILE A 104 -5.17 -2.63 6.19
CA ILE A 104 -5.27 -3.86 5.39
C ILE A 104 -3.88 -4.47 5.22
N ILE A 105 -3.37 -5.04 6.33
CA ILE A 105 -1.98 -5.49 6.42
C ILE A 105 -1.87 -6.98 6.12
N ALA A 106 -1.12 -7.34 5.08
CA ALA A 106 -0.83 -8.72 4.73
C ALA A 106 0.55 -9.14 5.21
N MET A 107 0.64 -10.26 5.94
CA MET A 107 1.90 -10.78 6.49
C MET A 107 2.08 -12.27 6.20
N PRO A 108 3.14 -12.67 5.48
CA PRO A 108 3.49 -14.07 5.31
C PRO A 108 4.34 -14.57 6.49
N THR A 109 4.07 -15.78 6.96
CA THR A 109 4.86 -16.44 8.02
C THR A 109 5.04 -17.92 7.73
N THR A 110 6.03 -18.55 8.36
CA THR A 110 6.24 -20.00 8.31
C THR A 110 6.02 -20.63 9.69
N GLY A 111 5.71 -21.94 9.73
CA GLY A 111 5.53 -22.72 10.95
C GLY A 111 4.16 -22.49 11.61
N LYS A 112 4.12 -22.54 12.94
CA LYS A 112 2.88 -22.40 13.72
C LYS A 112 2.21 -21.05 13.45
N LEU A 113 0.89 -21.08 13.28
CA LEU A 113 0.07 -19.86 13.15
C LEU A 113 0.19 -19.00 14.41
N GLU A 114 0.62 -17.76 14.23
CA GLU A 114 0.66 -16.70 15.24
C GLU A 114 -0.04 -15.47 14.66
N VAL A 115 -0.95 -14.86 15.39
CA VAL A 115 -1.75 -13.70 14.94
C VAL A 115 -1.44 -12.41 15.71
N ASN A 116 -0.64 -12.49 16.77
CA ASN A 116 -0.17 -11.32 17.49
C ASN A 116 1.01 -10.69 16.73
N HIS A 117 0.82 -9.46 16.24
CA HIS A 117 1.83 -8.75 15.43
C HIS A 117 3.18 -8.57 16.13
N LEU A 118 3.20 -8.39 17.44
CA LEU A 118 4.45 -8.29 18.21
C LEU A 118 5.24 -9.62 18.21
N LYS A 119 4.54 -10.75 18.04
CA LYS A 119 5.15 -12.08 17.99
C LYS A 119 5.43 -12.55 16.57
N TYR A 120 4.56 -12.24 15.59
CA TYR A 120 4.81 -12.63 14.22
C TYR A 120 5.72 -11.67 13.45
N GLY A 121 5.97 -10.48 13.94
CA GLY A 121 6.90 -9.55 13.28
C GLY A 121 8.27 -10.16 13.01
N SER A 122 8.95 -9.65 12.00
CA SER A 122 10.25 -10.13 11.52
C SER A 122 11.19 -8.97 11.23
N THR A 123 12.46 -9.17 11.48
CA THR A 123 13.48 -8.32 10.85
C THR A 123 13.54 -8.62 9.35
N TYR A 124 14.04 -7.67 8.55
CA TYR A 124 14.15 -7.82 7.11
C TYR A 124 15.44 -7.23 6.55
N GLN A 125 15.80 -7.67 5.37
CA GLN A 125 17.00 -7.26 4.64
C GLN A 125 16.77 -7.31 3.12
N LYS A 126 17.77 -6.98 2.31
CA LYS A 126 17.72 -7.00 0.84
C LYS A 126 16.55 -6.18 0.30
N GLU A 127 16.33 -5.03 0.89
CA GLU A 127 15.26 -4.11 0.50
C GLU A 127 15.57 -3.48 -0.87
N ILE A 128 14.58 -3.52 -1.75
CA ILE A 128 14.62 -2.87 -3.06
C ILE A 128 13.33 -2.10 -3.23
N SER A 129 13.45 -0.82 -3.55
CA SER A 129 12.33 0.04 -3.91
C SER A 129 12.62 0.73 -5.24
N LYS A 130 11.62 0.72 -6.14
CA LYS A 130 11.63 1.38 -7.44
C LYS A 130 10.24 1.94 -7.72
N ALA A 131 10.09 2.77 -8.71
CA ALA A 131 8.77 3.23 -9.14
C ALA A 131 7.85 2.05 -9.43
N GLY A 132 6.75 1.96 -8.69
CA GLY A 132 5.76 0.88 -8.81
C GLY A 132 6.19 -0.50 -8.32
N TYR A 133 7.31 -0.62 -7.62
CA TYR A 133 7.84 -1.90 -7.12
C TYR A 133 8.48 -1.78 -5.75
N TYR A 134 8.21 -2.75 -4.89
CA TYR A 134 8.87 -2.92 -3.60
C TYR A 134 9.20 -4.39 -3.36
N SER A 135 10.33 -4.69 -2.73
CA SER A 135 10.65 -6.04 -2.23
C SER A 135 11.54 -6.00 -1.00
N ASN A 136 11.43 -7.04 -0.17
CA ASN A 136 12.34 -7.32 0.93
C ASN A 136 12.48 -8.84 1.19
N PHE A 137 13.34 -9.19 2.12
CA PHE A 137 13.54 -10.57 2.57
C PHE A 137 13.37 -10.66 4.09
N LEU A 138 12.35 -11.37 4.55
CA LEU A 138 12.03 -11.59 5.96
C LEU A 138 12.97 -12.62 6.56
N THR A 139 13.83 -12.20 7.48
CA THR A 139 14.91 -13.05 8.01
C THR A 139 14.41 -14.18 8.90
N LYS A 140 13.35 -13.93 9.69
CA LYS A 140 12.74 -14.92 10.59
C LYS A 140 12.11 -16.09 9.83
N TYR A 141 11.53 -15.82 8.68
CA TYR A 141 10.70 -16.76 7.92
C TYR A 141 11.35 -17.25 6.63
N HIS A 142 12.50 -16.68 6.25
CA HIS A 142 13.17 -16.94 4.98
C HIS A 142 12.25 -16.71 3.76
N ILE A 143 11.42 -15.67 3.81
CA ILE A 143 10.46 -15.34 2.76
C ILE A 143 10.91 -14.06 2.04
N LYS A 144 11.04 -14.12 0.71
CA LYS A 144 11.08 -12.92 -0.13
C LYS A 144 9.67 -12.42 -0.36
N THR A 145 9.44 -11.11 -0.19
CA THR A 145 8.19 -10.46 -0.57
C THR A 145 8.43 -9.51 -1.73
N GLU A 146 7.48 -9.41 -2.64
CA GLU A 146 7.50 -8.48 -3.76
C GLU A 146 6.11 -7.88 -3.91
N ALA A 147 6.03 -6.59 -4.25
CA ALA A 147 4.77 -5.87 -4.42
C ALA A 147 4.82 -4.96 -5.63
N THR A 148 3.69 -4.87 -6.34
CA THR A 148 3.42 -3.88 -7.37
C THR A 148 1.97 -3.43 -7.30
N ALA A 149 1.66 -2.23 -7.79
CA ALA A 149 0.32 -1.64 -7.68
C ALA A 149 -0.07 -0.89 -8.94
N THR A 150 -1.35 -0.97 -9.29
CA THR A 150 -2.06 -0.10 -10.22
C THR A 150 -2.72 1.05 -9.45
N THR A 151 -3.65 1.77 -10.05
CA THR A 151 -4.31 2.90 -9.40
C THR A 151 -5.17 2.47 -8.21
N ARG A 152 -5.92 1.34 -8.32
CA ARG A 152 -6.95 0.91 -7.35
C ARG A 152 -6.74 -0.51 -6.84
N ALA A 153 -5.76 -1.21 -7.39
CA ALA A 153 -5.49 -2.59 -7.06
C ALA A 153 -3.99 -2.84 -6.93
N GLY A 154 -3.61 -3.93 -6.25
CA GLY A 154 -2.23 -4.30 -6.10
C GLY A 154 -2.05 -5.81 -6.08
N ILE A 155 -0.86 -6.27 -6.41
CA ILE A 155 -0.48 -7.67 -6.35
C ILE A 155 0.82 -7.81 -5.58
N THR A 156 0.81 -8.75 -4.65
CA THR A 156 1.99 -9.14 -3.86
C THR A 156 2.31 -10.58 -4.13
N ARG A 157 3.58 -10.96 -4.24
CA ARG A 157 3.97 -12.36 -4.27
C ARG A 157 4.93 -12.67 -3.13
N TYR A 158 4.69 -13.81 -2.50
CA TYR A 158 5.41 -14.32 -1.35
C TYR A 158 6.08 -15.63 -1.71
N HIS A 159 7.40 -15.68 -1.63
CA HIS A 159 8.20 -16.87 -1.91
C HIS A 159 8.38 -17.67 -0.61
N PHE A 160 7.51 -18.64 -0.41
CA PHE A 160 7.56 -19.51 0.77
C PHE A 160 8.55 -20.65 0.58
N PRO A 161 9.39 -20.95 1.58
CA PRO A 161 10.15 -22.19 1.61
C PRO A 161 9.20 -23.38 1.84
N LYS A 162 9.69 -24.59 1.53
CA LYS A 162 9.04 -25.85 1.90
C LYS A 162 8.65 -25.85 3.38
N GLY A 163 7.45 -26.36 3.70
CA GLY A 163 6.96 -26.51 5.07
C GLY A 163 5.59 -25.88 5.32
N GLU A 164 5.29 -25.64 6.58
CA GLU A 164 4.07 -24.93 6.98
C GLU A 164 4.20 -23.44 6.67
N ALA A 165 3.17 -22.88 6.06
CA ALA A 165 3.13 -21.50 5.62
C ALA A 165 1.77 -20.87 5.95
N ASN A 166 1.79 -19.60 6.34
CA ASN A 166 0.58 -18.85 6.62
C ASN A 166 0.64 -17.50 5.90
N LEU A 167 -0.49 -17.06 5.38
CA LEU A 167 -0.70 -15.70 4.92
C LEU A 167 -1.81 -15.06 5.76
N LEU A 168 -1.47 -14.00 6.47
CA LEU A 168 -2.36 -13.28 7.37
C LEU A 168 -2.86 -12.01 6.67
N ILE A 169 -4.13 -11.66 6.91
CA ILE A 169 -4.69 -10.33 6.59
C ILE A 169 -5.18 -9.74 7.92
N ASN A 170 -4.50 -8.72 8.40
CA ASN A 170 -4.75 -8.08 9.69
C ASN A 170 -5.47 -6.75 9.47
N LEU A 171 -6.67 -6.61 10.05
CA LEU A 171 -7.46 -5.38 10.05
C LEU A 171 -7.43 -4.66 11.40
N GLY A 172 -6.72 -5.21 12.39
CA GLY A 172 -6.57 -4.61 13.72
C GLY A 172 -5.42 -3.62 13.86
N LEU A 173 -4.59 -3.48 12.83
CA LEU A 173 -3.47 -2.53 12.81
C LEU A 173 -3.76 -1.39 11.84
N GLY A 174 -3.20 -0.22 12.15
CA GLY A 174 -3.24 0.98 11.32
C GLY A 174 -2.40 2.08 11.98
N LEU A 175 -2.30 3.22 11.34
CA LEU A 175 -1.62 4.39 11.89
C LEU A 175 -2.50 5.17 12.87
N THR A 176 -3.80 5.01 12.78
CA THR A 176 -4.80 5.62 13.64
C THR A 176 -5.61 4.52 14.35
N ASN A 177 -6.43 4.90 15.29
CA ASN A 177 -7.09 4.00 16.24
C ASN A 177 -8.62 3.93 16.07
N GLU A 178 -9.12 4.22 14.87
CA GLU A 178 -10.53 4.05 14.55
C GLU A 178 -10.96 2.62 14.83
N LYS A 179 -12.15 2.50 15.35
CA LYS A 179 -12.82 1.22 15.59
C LYS A 179 -13.75 0.87 14.46
N GLY A 180 -13.88 -0.42 14.22
CA GLY A 180 -14.78 -0.98 13.24
C GLY A 180 -14.06 -1.57 12.03
N ALA A 181 -14.19 -2.89 11.92
CA ALA A 181 -13.81 -3.64 10.74
C ALA A 181 -14.75 -4.82 10.55
N MET A 182 -14.88 -5.27 9.33
CA MET A 182 -15.63 -6.45 8.94
C MET A 182 -14.82 -7.26 7.94
N LEU A 183 -14.87 -8.55 8.05
CA LEU A 183 -14.17 -9.47 7.15
C LEU A 183 -15.01 -10.73 6.95
N LYS A 184 -15.11 -11.19 5.70
CA LYS A 184 -15.84 -12.37 5.30
C LYS A 184 -15.09 -13.18 4.24
N PHE A 185 -15.00 -14.50 4.43
CA PHE A 185 -14.58 -15.42 3.39
C PHE A 185 -15.71 -15.67 2.40
N VAL A 186 -15.47 -15.36 1.15
CA VAL A 186 -16.36 -15.68 0.02
C VAL A 186 -16.07 -17.10 -0.51
N SER A 187 -14.78 -17.47 -0.48
CA SER A 187 -14.31 -18.79 -0.92
C SER A 187 -12.99 -19.14 -0.20
N PRO A 188 -12.46 -20.37 -0.37
CA PRO A 188 -11.15 -20.73 0.16
C PRO A 188 -9.96 -19.90 -0.41
N THR A 189 -10.22 -19.06 -1.40
CA THR A 189 -9.22 -18.20 -2.04
C THR A 189 -9.57 -16.72 -1.98
N GLU A 190 -10.70 -16.33 -1.36
CA GLU A 190 -11.16 -14.96 -1.41
C GLU A 190 -11.74 -14.48 -0.09
N VAL A 191 -11.29 -13.32 0.35
CA VAL A 191 -11.81 -12.54 1.48
C VAL A 191 -12.26 -11.19 0.99
N GLU A 192 -13.36 -10.70 1.52
CA GLU A 192 -13.82 -9.33 1.35
C GLU A 192 -14.08 -8.68 2.70
N GLY A 193 -14.10 -7.36 2.74
CA GLY A 193 -14.38 -6.67 3.99
C GLY A 193 -14.24 -5.15 3.90
N MET A 194 -14.20 -4.54 5.06
CA MET A 194 -13.94 -3.12 5.22
C MET A 194 -13.20 -2.83 6.52
N ARG A 195 -12.52 -1.70 6.58
CA ARG A 195 -11.89 -1.13 7.75
C ARG A 195 -12.28 0.35 7.85
N MET A 196 -12.77 0.78 9.01
CA MET A 196 -12.96 2.21 9.29
C MET A 196 -11.60 2.88 9.42
N VAL A 197 -11.46 4.01 8.79
CA VAL A 197 -10.29 4.91 8.81
C VAL A 197 -10.78 6.35 8.91
N GLY A 198 -9.90 7.31 8.97
CA GLY A 198 -10.23 8.72 9.18
C GLY A 198 -9.59 9.22 10.46
N THR A 199 -10.19 10.19 11.11
CA THR A 199 -9.69 10.79 12.37
C THR A 199 -8.26 11.34 12.23
N PHE A 200 -7.97 11.94 11.09
CA PHE A 200 -6.68 12.59 10.82
C PHE A 200 -6.13 13.32 12.04
N CYS A 201 -4.90 13.03 12.42
CA CYS A 201 -4.31 13.55 13.67
C CYS A 201 -5.06 13.19 14.96
N TYR A 202 -5.91 12.17 14.96
CA TYR A 202 -6.76 11.76 16.10
C TYR A 202 -7.79 12.81 16.56
N ASN A 203 -8.15 13.76 15.71
CA ASN A 203 -8.91 14.93 16.13
C ASN A 203 -10.41 14.90 15.80
N SER A 204 -10.84 14.03 14.90
CA SER A 204 -12.22 14.08 14.36
C SER A 204 -12.77 12.67 14.15
N PRO A 205 -13.11 11.93 15.24
CA PRO A 205 -13.63 10.56 15.13
C PRO A 205 -14.95 10.47 14.36
N GLU A 206 -15.72 11.56 14.29
CA GLU A 206 -16.94 11.68 13.51
C GLU A 206 -16.71 11.68 11.99
N LEU A 207 -15.49 11.91 11.55
CA LEU A 207 -15.09 11.90 10.14
C LEU A 207 -14.60 10.53 9.66
N ALA A 208 -14.69 9.49 10.49
CA ALA A 208 -14.29 8.14 10.11
C ALA A 208 -15.15 7.64 8.94
N TYR A 209 -14.47 7.01 7.98
CA TYR A 209 -15.09 6.47 6.75
C TYR A 209 -14.54 5.07 6.45
N PRO A 210 -15.29 4.24 5.70
CA PRO A 210 -14.84 2.89 5.37
C PRO A 210 -13.90 2.88 4.17
N VAL A 211 -12.86 2.03 4.26
CA VAL A 211 -12.14 1.51 3.09
C VAL A 211 -12.60 0.07 2.89
N TYR A 212 -13.24 -0.19 1.77
CA TYR A 212 -13.67 -1.52 1.34
C TYR A 212 -12.56 -2.21 0.57
N PHE A 213 -12.48 -3.52 0.69
CA PHE A 213 -11.49 -4.30 -0.05
C PHE A 213 -12.01 -5.69 -0.46
N VAL A 214 -11.39 -6.22 -1.50
CA VAL A 214 -11.45 -7.63 -1.91
C VAL A 214 -10.02 -8.13 -2.05
N ALA A 215 -9.73 -9.28 -1.45
CA ALA A 215 -8.40 -9.89 -1.47
C ALA A 215 -8.50 -11.33 -1.95
N LYS A 216 -7.73 -11.69 -2.99
CA LYS A 216 -7.73 -13.01 -3.62
C LYS A 216 -6.33 -13.62 -3.62
N VAL A 217 -6.22 -14.88 -3.20
CA VAL A 217 -4.99 -15.67 -3.33
C VAL A 217 -5.08 -16.61 -4.55
N ASN A 218 -3.93 -16.85 -5.19
CA ASN A 218 -3.86 -17.73 -6.37
C ASN A 218 -3.86 -19.23 -6.04
N LYS A 219 -3.79 -19.60 -4.76
CA LYS A 219 -3.76 -20.99 -4.31
C LYS A 219 -4.87 -21.25 -3.29
N VAL A 220 -5.60 -22.36 -3.46
CA VAL A 220 -6.58 -22.83 -2.48
C VAL A 220 -5.85 -23.19 -1.19
N ALA A 221 -6.27 -22.57 -0.07
CA ALA A 221 -5.74 -22.89 1.24
C ALA A 221 -6.47 -24.12 1.82
N PRO A 222 -5.74 -25.20 2.19
CA PRO A 222 -6.34 -26.38 2.83
C PRO A 222 -7.02 -26.06 4.18
N SER A 223 -6.53 -25.04 4.89
CA SER A 223 -7.12 -24.51 6.10
C SER A 223 -7.13 -22.99 6.06
N TYR A 224 -8.23 -22.39 6.47
CA TYR A 224 -8.39 -20.94 6.54
C TYR A 224 -9.41 -20.59 7.61
N GLY A 225 -9.40 -19.36 8.09
CA GLY A 225 -10.34 -18.90 9.11
C GLY A 225 -10.09 -17.45 9.49
N VAL A 226 -10.80 -17.02 10.51
CA VAL A 226 -10.73 -15.68 11.06
C VAL A 226 -10.26 -15.70 12.50
N TRP A 227 -9.73 -14.57 12.97
CA TRP A 227 -9.47 -14.36 14.40
C TRP A 227 -10.13 -13.09 14.90
N HIS A 228 -10.34 -13.04 16.20
CA HIS A 228 -10.81 -11.87 16.92
C HIS A 228 -10.07 -11.79 18.26
N THR A 229 -9.48 -10.65 18.54
CA THR A 229 -8.92 -10.30 19.84
C THR A 229 -9.87 -9.30 20.50
N PRO A 230 -10.68 -9.72 21.47
CA PRO A 230 -11.61 -8.83 22.14
C PRO A 230 -10.87 -7.80 22.99
N GLU A 231 -11.48 -6.65 23.20
CA GLU A 231 -10.99 -5.68 24.17
C GLU A 231 -10.90 -6.28 25.57
N LYS A 232 -9.94 -5.80 26.35
CA LYS A 232 -9.83 -6.16 27.76
C LYS A 232 -10.87 -5.40 28.55
N HIS A 233 -11.72 -6.14 29.26
CA HIS A 233 -12.59 -5.54 30.26
C HIS A 233 -11.78 -5.08 31.48
N GLN A 234 -12.25 -4.04 32.16
CA GLN A 234 -11.64 -3.48 33.36
C GLN A 234 -12.58 -3.65 34.55
N GLY A 235 -12.02 -3.51 35.77
CA GLY A 235 -12.80 -3.59 36.98
C GLY A 235 -13.17 -5.01 37.38
N VAL A 236 -14.29 -5.15 38.11
CA VAL A 236 -14.74 -6.44 38.71
C VAL A 236 -15.02 -7.48 37.64
N GLU A 237 -15.61 -7.10 36.50
CA GLU A 237 -15.94 -8.02 35.41
C GLU A 237 -14.69 -8.72 34.85
N ALA A 238 -13.56 -8.04 34.78
CA ALA A 238 -12.30 -8.61 34.29
C ALA A 238 -11.84 -9.83 35.09
N GLN A 239 -12.19 -9.91 36.37
CA GLN A 239 -11.80 -11.01 37.25
C GLN A 239 -12.56 -12.33 36.94
N TRP A 240 -13.73 -12.21 36.37
CA TRP A 240 -14.58 -13.35 36.01
C TRP A 240 -14.40 -13.86 34.59
N MET A 241 -13.67 -13.08 33.75
CA MET A 241 -13.47 -13.39 32.34
C MET A 241 -12.09 -14.00 32.10
N TRP A 242 -11.97 -15.32 32.25
CA TRP A 242 -10.72 -16.06 31.96
C TRP A 242 -10.16 -15.82 30.56
N TYR A 243 -10.99 -15.41 29.58
CA TYR A 243 -10.63 -15.11 28.21
C TYR A 243 -10.36 -13.61 27.97
N ASN A 244 -10.32 -12.78 29.02
CA ASN A 244 -10.22 -11.34 28.90
C ASN A 244 -9.00 -10.90 28.08
N GLY A 245 -9.24 -10.32 26.90
CA GLY A 245 -8.22 -9.90 25.97
C GLY A 245 -7.46 -11.03 25.23
N ASN A 246 -7.82 -12.30 25.45
CA ASN A 246 -7.18 -13.40 24.75
C ASN A 246 -7.75 -13.56 23.33
N THR A 247 -6.84 -13.65 22.35
CA THR A 247 -7.23 -13.88 20.96
C THR A 247 -7.88 -15.24 20.77
N ARG A 248 -8.97 -15.25 20.02
CA ARG A 248 -9.70 -16.46 19.64
C ARG A 248 -9.56 -16.73 18.16
N LEU A 249 -9.06 -17.89 17.81
CA LEU A 249 -9.08 -18.41 16.45
C LEU A 249 -10.41 -19.08 16.15
N LYS A 250 -10.97 -18.79 14.99
CA LYS A 250 -12.18 -19.37 14.45
C LYS A 250 -11.82 -20.19 13.23
N GLU A 251 -11.40 -21.44 13.46
CA GLU A 251 -10.98 -22.33 12.38
C GLU A 251 -12.21 -22.95 11.67
N GLN A 252 -12.20 -22.88 10.35
CA GLN A 252 -13.05 -23.59 9.40
C GLN A 252 -14.57 -23.32 9.46
N PHE A 253 -15.19 -23.04 10.57
CA PHE A 253 -16.64 -22.85 10.63
C PHE A 253 -17.08 -21.39 10.68
N ALA A 254 -16.29 -20.49 11.29
CA ALA A 254 -16.57 -19.07 11.25
C ALA A 254 -15.86 -18.44 10.05
N ARG A 255 -16.65 -17.96 9.10
CA ARG A 255 -16.18 -17.37 7.85
C ARG A 255 -16.39 -15.85 7.80
N GLU A 256 -16.95 -15.28 8.83
CA GLU A 256 -17.24 -13.87 8.97
C GLU A 256 -16.91 -13.42 10.39
N VAL A 257 -16.39 -12.22 10.53
CA VAL A 257 -16.09 -11.59 11.81
C VAL A 257 -16.22 -10.07 11.68
N VAL A 258 -16.78 -9.47 12.73
CA VAL A 258 -16.88 -8.02 12.92
C VAL A 258 -16.19 -7.68 14.23
N GLY A 259 -15.46 -6.57 14.26
CA GLY A 259 -14.76 -6.10 15.46
C GLY A 259 -13.58 -5.22 15.13
N ASP A 260 -12.82 -4.83 16.15
CA ASP A 260 -11.70 -3.88 16.00
C ASP A 260 -10.36 -4.58 15.72
N SER A 261 -10.07 -5.62 16.47
CA SER A 261 -8.84 -6.42 16.36
C SER A 261 -9.14 -7.77 15.70
N ILE A 262 -9.42 -7.74 14.41
CA ILE A 262 -9.80 -8.91 13.63
C ILE A 262 -8.85 -9.15 12.47
N GLY A 263 -8.92 -10.36 11.93
CA GLY A 263 -8.21 -10.69 10.69
C GLY A 263 -8.57 -12.06 10.15
N ALA A 264 -7.97 -12.39 9.02
CA ALA A 264 -8.09 -13.65 8.33
C ALA A 264 -6.73 -14.31 8.14
N TYR A 265 -6.73 -15.62 8.04
CA TYR A 265 -5.54 -16.38 7.71
C TYR A 265 -5.84 -17.46 6.69
N PHE A 266 -4.86 -17.70 5.82
CA PHE A 266 -4.76 -18.84 4.91
C PHE A 266 -3.56 -19.68 5.37
N ARG A 267 -3.74 -21.01 5.51
CA ARG A 267 -2.68 -21.95 5.90
C ARG A 267 -2.41 -22.93 4.79
N TYR A 268 -1.15 -23.15 4.54
CA TYR A 268 -0.64 -24.09 3.55
C TYR A 268 0.37 -25.04 4.16
N LYS A 269 0.58 -26.14 3.49
CA LYS A 269 1.72 -27.03 3.72
C LYS A 269 2.33 -27.35 2.37
N PHE A 270 3.54 -26.87 2.12
CA PHE A 270 4.24 -27.02 0.85
C PHE A 270 5.31 -28.11 0.91
N ASP A 271 5.32 -28.99 -0.09
CA ASP A 271 6.33 -30.06 -0.22
C ASP A 271 7.63 -29.59 -0.85
N LYS A 272 7.63 -28.42 -1.48
CA LYS A 272 8.76 -27.70 -2.07
C LYS A 272 8.55 -26.19 -1.89
N ASP A 273 9.55 -25.40 -2.29
CA ASP A 273 9.40 -23.94 -2.33
C ASP A 273 8.28 -23.55 -3.27
N GLU A 274 7.43 -22.62 -2.84
CA GLU A 274 6.21 -22.21 -3.56
C GLU A 274 5.98 -20.69 -3.49
N VAL A 275 5.35 -20.17 -4.53
CA VAL A 275 4.94 -18.76 -4.57
C VAL A 275 3.43 -18.67 -4.37
N VAL A 276 3.03 -17.85 -3.39
CA VAL A 276 1.64 -17.44 -3.21
C VAL A 276 1.50 -15.98 -3.61
N GLU A 277 0.56 -15.69 -4.50
CA GLU A 277 0.19 -14.35 -4.87
C GLU A 277 -1.07 -13.92 -4.14
N LEU A 278 -1.08 -12.66 -3.67
CA LEU A 278 -2.24 -11.98 -3.10
C LEU A 278 -2.56 -10.78 -3.98
N LYS A 279 -3.78 -10.73 -4.51
CA LYS A 279 -4.32 -9.61 -5.25
C LYS A 279 -5.34 -8.87 -4.40
N VAL A 280 -5.20 -7.55 -4.26
CA VAL A 280 -6.10 -6.72 -3.45
C VAL A 280 -6.63 -5.57 -4.29
N GLY A 281 -7.94 -5.39 -4.29
CA GLY A 281 -8.61 -4.20 -4.82
C GLY A 281 -9.28 -3.44 -3.69
N ILE A 282 -9.28 -2.11 -3.76
CA ILE A 282 -9.93 -1.25 -2.77
C ILE A 282 -10.95 -0.34 -3.42
N SER A 283 -11.87 0.19 -2.60
CA SER A 283 -12.82 1.24 -2.94
C SER A 283 -13.21 2.01 -1.68
N TYR A 284 -13.55 3.28 -1.84
CA TYR A 284 -14.19 4.07 -0.78
C TYR A 284 -15.72 4.08 -0.89
N VAL A 285 -16.28 3.33 -1.86
CA VAL A 285 -17.73 3.30 -2.13
C VAL A 285 -18.35 1.98 -1.64
N SER A 286 -17.80 0.84 -2.07
CA SER A 286 -18.37 -0.48 -1.73
C SER A 286 -17.42 -1.65 -1.98
N ILE A 287 -17.73 -2.80 -1.39
CA ILE A 287 -17.04 -4.08 -1.69
C ILE A 287 -17.23 -4.45 -3.18
N ALA A 288 -18.40 -4.18 -3.76
CA ALA A 288 -18.66 -4.47 -5.17
C ALA A 288 -17.74 -3.66 -6.09
N ASN A 289 -17.54 -2.38 -5.78
CA ASN A 289 -16.62 -1.51 -6.51
C ASN A 289 -15.15 -1.94 -6.32
N ALA A 290 -14.77 -2.32 -5.10
CA ALA A 290 -13.42 -2.87 -4.84
C ALA A 290 -13.14 -4.14 -5.69
N ARG A 291 -14.16 -4.99 -5.85
CA ARG A 291 -14.11 -6.17 -6.71
C ARG A 291 -13.96 -5.79 -8.18
N GLU A 292 -14.76 -4.85 -8.67
CA GLU A 292 -14.69 -4.37 -10.04
C GLU A 292 -13.33 -3.73 -10.34
N ASN A 293 -12.80 -2.92 -9.42
CA ASN A 293 -11.46 -2.35 -9.52
C ASN A 293 -10.38 -3.43 -9.67
N LEU A 294 -10.44 -4.47 -8.84
CA LEU A 294 -9.50 -5.59 -8.90
C LEU A 294 -9.56 -6.34 -10.22
N GLU A 295 -10.77 -6.67 -10.68
CA GLU A 295 -10.96 -7.44 -11.93
C GLU A 295 -10.55 -6.63 -13.16
N LYS A 296 -10.87 -5.34 -13.22
CA LYS A 296 -10.54 -4.48 -14.36
C LYS A 296 -9.05 -4.13 -14.43
N GLU A 297 -8.41 -3.86 -13.28
CA GLU A 297 -7.04 -3.39 -13.27
C GLU A 297 -6.01 -4.52 -13.21
N ILE A 298 -6.34 -5.64 -12.57
CA ILE A 298 -5.43 -6.80 -12.48
C ILE A 298 -6.02 -8.04 -13.16
N GLY A 299 -7.23 -8.47 -12.76
CA GLY A 299 -7.87 -9.66 -13.33
C GLY A 299 -6.92 -10.88 -13.32
N ASN A 300 -6.71 -11.46 -14.50
CA ASN A 300 -5.82 -12.61 -14.69
C ASN A 300 -4.35 -12.27 -14.98
N ARG A 301 -3.99 -10.98 -14.98
CA ARG A 301 -2.60 -10.56 -15.23
C ARG A 301 -1.66 -11.09 -14.16
N THR A 302 -0.46 -11.45 -14.59
CA THR A 302 0.65 -11.87 -13.73
C THR A 302 1.27 -10.67 -13.02
N PHE A 303 2.02 -10.92 -11.97
CA PHE A 303 2.80 -9.90 -11.28
C PHE A 303 3.70 -9.09 -12.21
N ASP A 304 4.43 -9.79 -13.11
CA ASP A 304 5.41 -9.15 -13.97
C ASP A 304 4.75 -8.29 -15.06
N GLU A 305 3.58 -8.68 -15.58
CA GLU A 305 2.77 -7.86 -16.50
C GLU A 305 2.23 -6.61 -15.81
N VAL A 306 1.76 -6.72 -14.57
CA VAL A 306 1.28 -5.57 -13.80
C VAL A 306 2.44 -4.62 -13.52
N TYR A 307 3.58 -5.13 -13.05
CA TYR A 307 4.75 -4.30 -12.78
C TYR A 307 5.27 -3.60 -14.05
N ALA A 308 5.40 -4.32 -15.16
CA ALA A 308 5.84 -3.72 -16.43
C ALA A 308 4.92 -2.56 -16.86
N THR A 309 3.61 -2.75 -16.74
CA THR A 309 2.63 -1.69 -17.03
C THR A 309 2.77 -0.50 -16.07
N THR A 310 2.89 -0.75 -14.78
CA THR A 310 3.01 0.33 -13.78
C THR A 310 4.32 1.10 -13.96
N ARG A 311 5.42 0.41 -14.24
CA ARG A 311 6.70 1.06 -14.55
C ARG A 311 6.58 1.95 -15.80
N GLN A 312 5.91 1.47 -16.84
CA GLN A 312 5.69 2.29 -18.05
C GLN A 312 4.80 3.49 -17.75
N THR A 313 3.72 3.31 -16.98
CA THR A 313 2.86 4.42 -16.54
C THR A 313 3.65 5.49 -15.78
N TRP A 314 4.59 5.09 -14.92
CA TRP A 314 5.50 6.03 -14.26
C TRP A 314 6.41 6.75 -15.27
N ASN A 315 7.01 6.01 -16.19
CA ASN A 315 7.89 6.62 -17.21
C ASN A 315 7.13 7.66 -18.05
N ASP A 316 5.91 7.37 -18.44
CA ASP A 316 5.04 8.27 -19.20
C ASP A 316 4.56 9.47 -18.37
N ALA A 317 4.43 9.29 -17.05
CA ALA A 317 4.06 10.37 -16.14
C ALA A 317 5.20 11.39 -15.92
N LEU A 318 6.46 11.00 -16.10
CA LEU A 318 7.63 11.87 -15.92
C LEU A 318 7.86 12.71 -17.17
N ARG A 319 7.02 13.74 -17.37
CA ARG A 319 6.99 14.55 -18.60
C ARG A 319 8.19 15.51 -18.78
N ALA A 320 9.01 15.70 -17.74
CA ALA A 320 10.19 16.56 -17.81
C ALA A 320 11.44 15.76 -18.18
N THR A 321 12.18 16.21 -19.17
CA THR A 321 13.49 15.65 -19.55
C THR A 321 14.62 16.50 -19.01
N VAL A 322 15.58 15.86 -18.34
CA VAL A 322 16.80 16.53 -17.83
C VAL A 322 18.00 16.12 -18.66
N GLU A 323 18.61 17.09 -19.31
CA GLU A 323 19.84 16.91 -20.05
C GLU A 323 21.05 17.42 -19.23
N GLY A 324 22.16 16.70 -19.29
CA GLY A 324 23.35 17.00 -18.49
C GLY A 324 23.19 16.63 -17.01
N GLY A 325 24.08 17.16 -16.17
CA GLY A 325 24.12 16.86 -14.74
C GLY A 325 24.68 15.46 -14.40
N THR A 326 24.88 15.21 -13.13
CA THR A 326 25.29 13.90 -12.62
C THR A 326 24.09 12.97 -12.42
N ASP A 327 24.33 11.67 -12.29
CA ASP A 327 23.26 10.70 -11.98
C ASP A 327 22.59 11.00 -10.63
N ASP A 328 23.32 11.49 -9.63
CA ASP A 328 22.75 11.92 -8.35
C ASP A 328 21.78 13.11 -8.52
N GLN A 329 22.14 14.10 -9.37
CA GLN A 329 21.26 15.24 -9.65
C GLN A 329 19.99 14.79 -10.38
N LYS A 330 20.10 13.87 -11.33
CA LYS A 330 18.94 13.27 -12.01
C LYS A 330 18.09 12.47 -11.04
N THR A 331 18.71 11.67 -10.16
CA THR A 331 18.02 10.90 -9.11
C THR A 331 17.23 11.82 -8.18
N ILE A 332 17.82 12.91 -7.72
CA ILE A 332 17.12 13.90 -6.88
C ILE A 332 15.95 14.53 -7.64
N PHE A 333 16.16 14.96 -8.87
CA PHE A 333 15.12 15.60 -9.69
C PHE A 333 13.94 14.66 -9.96
N TYR A 334 14.21 13.46 -10.51
CA TYR A 334 13.15 12.52 -10.86
C TYR A 334 12.43 11.93 -9.63
N THR A 335 13.15 11.77 -8.51
CA THR A 335 12.51 11.35 -7.25
C THR A 335 11.62 12.44 -6.67
N ALA A 336 12.03 13.71 -6.75
CA ALA A 336 11.18 14.83 -6.33
C ALA A 336 9.91 14.92 -7.19
N LEU A 337 10.04 14.75 -8.53
CA LEU A 337 8.89 14.72 -9.44
C LEU A 337 7.99 13.50 -9.18
N TYR A 338 8.58 12.33 -8.90
CA TYR A 338 7.84 11.13 -8.48
C TYR A 338 7.00 11.42 -7.24
N HIS A 339 7.57 12.00 -6.17
CA HIS A 339 6.83 12.35 -4.96
C HIS A 339 5.70 13.35 -5.25
N ALA A 340 5.94 14.33 -6.10
CA ALA A 340 4.92 15.30 -6.53
C ALA A 340 3.74 14.65 -7.30
N LEU A 341 3.93 13.45 -7.86
CA LEU A 341 2.91 12.71 -8.60
C LEU A 341 2.19 11.63 -7.77
N ILE A 342 2.52 11.46 -6.49
CA ILE A 342 1.80 10.56 -5.59
C ILE A 342 0.47 11.18 -5.16
N HIS A 343 0.49 12.37 -4.59
CA HIS A 343 -0.70 13.12 -4.14
C HIS A 343 -0.85 14.45 -4.91
N PRO A 344 -2.06 15.00 -5.00
CA PRO A 344 -3.37 14.41 -4.75
C PRO A 344 -3.59 13.13 -5.54
N ASN A 345 -4.26 12.15 -4.94
CA ASN A 345 -4.58 10.90 -5.61
C ASN A 345 -6.02 10.84 -6.10
N LEU A 346 -6.27 9.95 -7.06
CA LEU A 346 -7.61 9.69 -7.56
C LEU A 346 -8.49 9.06 -6.47
N LEU A 347 -9.77 9.39 -6.48
CA LEU A 347 -10.77 8.84 -5.56
C LEU A 347 -11.85 8.01 -6.28
N ASN A 348 -11.92 8.10 -7.62
CA ASN A 348 -12.90 7.33 -8.38
C ASN A 348 -12.56 5.86 -8.48
N ASP A 349 -13.57 5.02 -8.41
CA ASP A 349 -13.53 3.64 -8.87
C ASP A 349 -13.48 3.57 -10.41
N VAL A 350 -13.20 2.40 -10.97
CA VAL A 350 -13.10 2.20 -12.44
C VAL A 350 -14.41 2.47 -13.18
N ASN A 351 -15.55 2.34 -12.49
CA ASN A 351 -16.88 2.66 -13.02
C ASN A 351 -17.24 4.16 -12.92
N GLY A 352 -16.33 4.96 -12.34
CA GLY A 352 -16.48 6.41 -12.15
C GLY A 352 -17.08 6.81 -10.82
N ASP A 353 -17.54 5.89 -9.97
CA ASP A 353 -18.10 6.19 -8.65
C ASP A 353 -17.06 6.80 -7.70
N TYR A 354 -17.50 7.75 -6.87
CA TYR A 354 -16.72 8.28 -5.75
C TYR A 354 -17.66 8.77 -4.63
N PRO A 355 -17.24 8.76 -3.36
CA PRO A 355 -18.02 9.37 -2.28
C PRO A 355 -17.97 10.90 -2.41
N GLU A 356 -19.12 11.57 -2.31
CA GLU A 356 -19.19 13.03 -2.20
C GLU A 356 -18.80 13.48 -0.79
N SER A 357 -18.17 14.64 -0.67
CA SER A 357 -17.78 15.22 0.61
C SER A 357 -18.99 15.58 1.46
N LYS A 358 -18.99 15.18 2.75
CA LYS A 358 -20.05 15.48 3.74
C LYS A 358 -21.48 15.09 3.35
N THR A 359 -21.63 14.27 2.34
CA THR A 359 -22.92 13.70 1.95
C THR A 359 -22.84 12.19 1.94
N ASN A 360 -23.98 11.51 1.99
CA ASN A 360 -24.03 10.06 1.82
C ASN A 360 -24.30 9.68 0.35
N LYS A 361 -23.93 10.54 -0.59
CA LYS A 361 -24.19 10.35 -2.01
C LYS A 361 -22.94 9.82 -2.72
N ILE A 362 -23.18 9.20 -3.85
CA ILE A 362 -22.15 8.72 -4.78
C ILE A 362 -22.19 9.61 -6.03
N GLY A 363 -21.06 10.26 -6.31
CA GLY A 363 -20.87 11.08 -7.51
C GLY A 363 -20.24 10.27 -8.66
N LYS A 364 -20.37 10.78 -9.90
CA LYS A 364 -19.87 10.12 -11.12
C LYS A 364 -19.31 11.05 -12.20
N ASN A 365 -19.31 12.35 -11.99
CA ASN A 365 -19.28 13.30 -13.11
C ASN A 365 -17.92 13.50 -13.80
N HIS A 366 -16.80 13.29 -13.11
CA HIS A 366 -15.44 13.51 -13.64
C HIS A 366 -14.41 12.83 -12.76
N GLN A 367 -13.13 12.97 -13.09
CA GLN A 367 -12.06 12.52 -12.22
C GLN A 367 -12.06 13.29 -10.92
N ARG A 368 -12.31 12.60 -9.82
CA ARG A 368 -12.30 13.13 -8.46
C ARG A 368 -10.93 12.90 -7.85
N TYR A 369 -10.33 13.96 -7.31
CA TYR A 369 -9.09 13.91 -6.56
C TYR A 369 -9.34 14.13 -5.07
N THR A 370 -8.40 13.70 -4.24
CA THR A 370 -8.39 13.89 -2.80
C THR A 370 -6.97 14.07 -2.29
N VAL A 371 -6.81 14.42 -1.01
CA VAL A 371 -5.51 14.69 -0.37
C VAL A 371 -4.80 15.89 -1.00
N PHE A 372 -5.51 17.02 -1.09
CA PHE A 372 -4.94 18.25 -1.66
C PHE A 372 -3.94 18.93 -0.73
N SER A 373 -4.22 18.96 0.58
CA SER A 373 -3.43 19.72 1.56
C SER A 373 -3.06 21.11 1.03
N LEU A 374 -4.07 21.95 0.71
CA LEU A 374 -3.84 23.27 0.09
C LEU A 374 -2.95 24.18 0.92
N TRP A 375 -2.89 23.97 2.24
CA TRP A 375 -1.97 24.68 3.13
C TRP A 375 -0.51 24.50 2.71
N ASP A 376 -0.14 23.33 2.20
CA ASP A 376 1.20 23.02 1.69
C ASP A 376 1.33 23.33 0.19
N THR A 377 0.33 22.93 -0.61
CA THR A 377 0.45 22.81 -2.06
C THR A 377 0.19 24.12 -2.81
N TYR A 378 -0.40 25.15 -2.18
CA TYR A 378 -0.72 26.44 -2.82
C TYR A 378 0.51 27.21 -3.28
N ARG A 379 1.69 26.97 -2.67
CA ARG A 379 2.89 27.77 -2.88
C ARG A 379 3.45 27.65 -4.30
N ASN A 380 3.77 26.44 -4.72
CA ASN A 380 4.41 26.20 -6.02
C ASN A 380 3.98 24.88 -6.68
N TYR A 381 3.30 24.00 -5.96
CA TYR A 381 2.91 22.70 -6.48
C TYR A 381 1.85 22.80 -7.58
N HIS A 382 0.77 23.56 -7.39
CA HIS A 382 -0.27 23.75 -8.39
C HIS A 382 0.24 24.52 -9.62
N GLN A 383 1.21 25.42 -9.44
CA GLN A 383 1.90 26.12 -10.54
C GLN A 383 2.74 25.13 -11.37
N LEU A 384 3.46 24.20 -10.70
CA LEU A 384 4.18 23.13 -11.39
C LEU A 384 3.21 22.25 -12.20
N LEU A 385 2.07 21.87 -11.63
CA LEU A 385 1.06 21.08 -12.33
C LEU A 385 0.47 21.85 -13.52
N THR A 386 0.22 23.13 -13.38
CA THR A 386 -0.28 23.98 -14.48
C THR A 386 0.72 23.98 -15.66
N LEU A 387 2.01 23.95 -15.37
CA LEU A 387 3.05 23.94 -16.39
C LEU A 387 3.20 22.56 -17.07
N LEU A 388 3.27 21.49 -16.29
CA LEU A 388 3.61 20.15 -16.78
C LEU A 388 2.40 19.23 -17.02
N TYR A 389 1.30 19.44 -16.29
CA TYR A 389 0.12 18.56 -16.25
C TYR A 389 -1.20 19.37 -16.25
N PRO A 390 -1.41 20.30 -17.23
CA PRO A 390 -2.52 21.24 -17.20
C PRO A 390 -3.90 20.56 -17.17
N GLU A 391 -4.06 19.41 -17.84
CA GLU A 391 -5.31 18.66 -17.85
C GLU A 391 -5.63 18.10 -16.46
N GLN A 392 -4.65 17.54 -15.76
CA GLN A 392 -4.83 17.04 -14.39
C GLN A 392 -5.12 18.18 -13.43
N GLN A 393 -4.41 19.31 -13.56
CA GLN A 393 -4.63 20.50 -12.76
C GLN A 393 -6.07 21.03 -12.94
N LEU A 394 -6.58 21.05 -14.16
CA LEU A 394 -7.96 21.45 -14.43
C LEU A 394 -8.98 20.53 -13.74
N GLN A 395 -8.74 19.20 -13.75
CA GLN A 395 -9.60 18.25 -13.04
C GLN A 395 -9.54 18.43 -11.52
N MET A 396 -8.37 18.77 -10.97
CA MET A 396 -8.22 19.10 -9.56
C MET A 396 -9.00 20.37 -9.19
N VAL A 397 -8.94 21.42 -10.02
CA VAL A 397 -9.75 22.64 -9.79
C VAL A 397 -11.24 22.32 -9.84
N ARG A 398 -11.72 21.51 -10.78
CA ARG A 398 -13.11 21.05 -10.84
C ARG A 398 -13.51 20.30 -9.56
N THR A 399 -12.64 19.40 -9.09
CA THR A 399 -12.85 18.70 -7.82
C THR A 399 -13.00 19.66 -6.65
N MET A 400 -12.15 20.70 -6.54
CA MET A 400 -12.24 21.69 -5.46
C MET A 400 -13.58 22.44 -5.51
N LEU A 401 -14.07 22.78 -6.71
CA LEU A 401 -15.36 23.43 -6.91
C LEU A 401 -16.55 22.51 -6.55
N ASP A 402 -16.43 21.21 -6.80
CA ASP A 402 -17.47 20.27 -6.42
C ASP A 402 -17.48 20.02 -4.90
N ILE A 403 -16.32 19.92 -4.27
CA ILE A 403 -16.23 19.90 -2.79
C ILE A 403 -16.92 21.14 -2.20
N TYR A 404 -16.74 22.32 -2.80
CA TYR A 404 -17.45 23.52 -2.36
C TYR A 404 -18.97 23.39 -2.50
N LYS A 405 -19.47 22.86 -3.62
CA LYS A 405 -20.90 22.65 -3.84
C LYS A 405 -21.51 21.65 -2.86
N GLU A 406 -20.76 20.60 -2.53
CA GLU A 406 -21.19 19.52 -1.65
C GLU A 406 -21.13 19.90 -0.16
N SER A 407 -20.12 20.67 0.25
CA SER A 407 -19.81 20.95 1.66
C SER A 407 -20.00 22.41 2.08
N GLY A 408 -20.09 23.35 1.11
CA GLY A 408 -20.10 24.80 1.36
C GLY A 408 -18.70 25.39 1.57
N TRP A 409 -17.63 24.60 1.53
CA TRP A 409 -16.26 25.03 1.78
C TRP A 409 -15.31 24.52 0.71
N LEU A 410 -14.32 25.31 0.35
CA LEU A 410 -13.17 24.80 -0.43
C LEU A 410 -12.30 23.89 0.44
N PRO A 411 -11.67 22.86 -0.15
CA PRO A 411 -10.78 21.99 0.61
C PRO A 411 -9.61 22.78 1.19
N LYS A 412 -9.25 22.49 2.44
CA LYS A 412 -8.09 23.07 3.11
C LYS A 412 -7.06 21.97 3.42
N TRP A 413 -7.53 20.95 4.09
CA TRP A 413 -6.77 19.78 4.53
C TRP A 413 -7.64 18.53 4.46
N GLU A 414 -8.46 18.44 3.42
CA GLU A 414 -9.26 17.24 3.24
C GLU A 414 -8.35 16.04 2.94
N LEU A 415 -8.75 14.93 3.44
CA LEU A 415 -8.29 13.60 3.07
C LEU A 415 -9.41 12.88 2.31
N ASN A 416 -9.55 11.58 2.49
CA ASN A 416 -10.61 10.82 1.81
C ASN A 416 -12.00 10.99 2.48
N SER A 417 -12.08 11.80 3.51
CA SER A 417 -13.33 12.08 4.25
C SER A 417 -13.94 13.43 3.88
#